data_0c6573ac8f09864e357bc50dd4a3bad2
#
_entry.id   0c6573ac8f09864e357bc50dd4a3bad2
#
_cell.length_a   1.000
_cell.length_b   1.000
_cell.length_c   1.000
_cell.angle_alpha   90.00
_cell.angle_beta   90.00
_cell.angle_gamma   90.00
#
_symmetry.space_group_name_H-M   'P 1'
#
loop_
_entity.id
_entity.type
_entity.pdbx_description
1 polymer ?
#
loop_
_entity_poly.entity_id
_entity_poly.type
_entity_poly.pdbx_seq_one_letter_code
_entity_poly.pdbx_strand_id
1 'polypeptide(L)' 'MENNVKFVRMKAGVTQEQLAKNVGVTRQTIGLIEKGDYNPTLSLCIAIAKALEKTLDELFWEVE' A
#
# COMPACT_ATOMS: atom_id res chain seq x y z
N MET A 1 1.45 -11.68 1.38
CA MET A 1 2.78 -11.01 1.32
C MET A 1 2.83 -9.90 2.34
N GLU A 2 3.76 -9.97 3.26
CA GLU A 2 3.92 -8.92 4.27
C GLU A 2 4.49 -7.68 3.62
N ASN A 3 4.08 -6.53 4.15
CA ASN A 3 4.54 -5.26 3.61
C ASN A 3 4.40 -4.16 4.65
N ASN A 4 4.89 -2.99 4.33
CA ASN A 4 4.87 -1.84 5.22
C ASN A 4 3.83 -0.79 4.84
N VAL A 5 2.88 -1.14 3.98
CA VAL A 5 1.91 -0.17 3.47
C VAL A 5 1.12 0.47 4.60
N LYS A 6 0.62 -0.34 5.53
CA LYS A 6 -0.18 0.20 6.63
C LYS A 6 0.62 1.18 7.48
N PHE A 7 1.84 0.78 7.85
CA PHE A 7 2.69 1.61 8.69
C PHE A 7 3.01 2.94 8.02
N VAL A 8 3.43 2.88 6.75
CA VAL A 8 3.79 4.09 6.01
C VAL A 8 2.57 4.97 5.79
N ARG A 9 1.43 4.34 5.45
CA ARG A 9 0.18 5.08 5.26
C ARG A 9 -0.22 5.84 6.53
N MET A 10 -0.15 5.17 7.66
CA MET A 10 -0.53 5.78 8.93
C MET A 10 0.41 6.91 9.31
N LYS A 11 1.71 6.73 9.07
CA LYS A 11 2.68 7.79 9.34
C LYS A 11 2.44 9.00 8.46
N ALA A 12 1.92 8.80 7.27
CA ALA A 12 1.61 9.90 6.36
C ALA A 12 0.26 10.57 6.68
N GLY A 13 -0.50 10.01 7.62
CA GLY A 13 -1.80 10.57 7.98
C GLY A 13 -2.88 10.31 6.95
N VAL A 14 -2.73 9.26 6.16
CA VAL A 14 -3.66 8.92 5.07
C VAL A 14 -4.52 7.76 5.50
N THR A 15 -5.84 7.86 5.28
CA THR A 15 -6.76 6.76 5.59
C THR A 15 -6.71 5.72 4.48
N GLN A 16 -7.20 4.51 4.80
CA GLN A 16 -7.34 3.46 3.79
C GLN A 16 -8.19 3.93 2.63
N GLU A 17 -9.27 4.65 2.93
CA GLU A 17 -10.19 5.14 1.90
C GLU A 17 -9.51 6.15 0.99
N GLN A 18 -8.74 7.07 1.58
CA GLN A 18 -8.01 8.06 0.79
C GLN A 18 -6.99 7.41 -0.12
N LEU A 19 -6.24 6.44 0.40
CA LEU A 19 -5.26 5.74 -0.42
C LEU A 19 -5.93 4.97 -1.54
N ALA A 20 -7.02 4.27 -1.22
CA ALA A 20 -7.77 3.50 -2.22
C ALA A 20 -8.23 4.40 -3.36
N LYS A 21 -8.77 5.57 -3.02
CA LYS A 21 -9.23 6.53 -4.01
C LYS A 21 -8.09 6.99 -4.91
N ASN A 22 -6.94 7.28 -4.28
CA ASN A 22 -5.79 7.80 -5.02
C ASN A 22 -5.21 6.78 -6.00
N VAL A 23 -5.34 5.50 -5.69
CA VAL A 23 -4.77 4.46 -6.57
C VAL A 23 -5.82 3.70 -7.37
N GLY A 24 -7.11 4.08 -7.23
CA GLY A 24 -8.15 3.53 -8.08
C GLY A 24 -8.66 2.16 -7.70
N VAL A 25 -8.62 1.81 -6.42
CA VAL A 25 -9.18 0.53 -5.95
C VAL A 25 -10.13 0.80 -4.78
N THR A 26 -10.74 -0.26 -4.26
CA THR A 26 -11.64 -0.11 -3.12
C THR A 26 -10.85 -0.10 -1.81
N ARG A 27 -11.47 0.46 -0.77
CA ARG A 27 -10.88 0.44 0.56
C ARG A 27 -10.63 -1.00 1.02
N GLN A 28 -11.55 -1.90 0.68
CA GLN A 28 -11.40 -3.31 1.04
C GLN A 28 -10.14 -3.91 0.44
N THR A 29 -9.82 -3.55 -0.80
CA THR A 29 -8.60 -4.04 -1.46
C THR A 29 -7.37 -3.56 -0.70
N ILE A 30 -7.34 -2.30 -0.28
CA ILE A 30 -6.22 -1.78 0.50
C ILE A 30 -6.09 -2.55 1.80
N GLY A 31 -7.22 -2.82 2.48
CA GLY A 31 -7.20 -3.59 3.72
C GLY A 31 -6.61 -4.97 3.53
N LEU A 32 -6.96 -5.65 2.44
CA LEU A 32 -6.43 -6.98 2.15
C LEU A 32 -4.94 -6.94 1.84
N ILE A 33 -4.50 -5.91 1.12
CA ILE A 33 -3.08 -5.73 0.84
C ILE A 33 -2.30 -5.55 2.14
N GLU A 34 -2.82 -4.71 3.03
CA GLU A 34 -2.13 -4.41 4.29
C GLU A 34 -2.03 -5.63 5.19
N LYS A 35 -3.01 -6.52 5.11
CA LYS A 35 -2.98 -7.76 5.88
C LYS A 35 -2.07 -8.82 5.27
N GLY A 36 -1.63 -8.62 4.03
CA GLY A 36 -0.86 -9.62 3.31
C GLY A 36 -1.71 -10.71 2.68
N ASP A 37 -3.03 -10.50 2.61
CA ASP A 37 -3.96 -11.48 2.07
C ASP A 37 -4.25 -11.31 0.59
N TYR A 38 -3.68 -10.30 -0.02
CA TYR A 38 -3.86 -10.01 -1.44
C TYR A 38 -2.55 -9.50 -2.01
N ASN A 39 -2.08 -10.14 -3.07
CA ASN A 39 -0.83 -9.76 -3.72
C ASN A 39 -1.15 -8.78 -4.85
N PRO A 40 -0.83 -7.50 -4.68
CA PRO A 40 -1.15 -6.53 -5.72
C PRO A 40 -0.27 -6.72 -6.95
N THR A 41 -0.81 -6.30 -8.11
CA THR A 41 -0.02 -6.28 -9.33
C THR A 41 1.12 -5.26 -9.19
N LEU A 42 2.12 -5.39 -10.05
CA LEU A 42 3.22 -4.44 -10.04
C LEU A 42 2.71 -3.01 -10.27
N SER A 43 1.77 -2.86 -11.20
CA SER A 43 1.17 -1.55 -11.46
C SER A 43 0.56 -0.94 -10.21
N LEU A 44 -0.16 -1.75 -9.44
CA LEU A 44 -0.79 -1.26 -8.21
C LEU A 44 0.26 -0.94 -7.15
N CYS A 45 1.30 -1.76 -7.04
CA CYS A 45 2.40 -1.48 -6.12
C CYS A 45 3.05 -0.13 -6.44
N ILE A 46 3.28 0.14 -7.72
CA ILE A 46 3.87 1.41 -8.15
C ILE A 46 2.94 2.58 -7.83
N ALA A 47 1.64 2.40 -8.05
CA ALA A 47 0.66 3.45 -7.76
C ALA A 47 0.64 3.77 -6.26
N ILE A 48 0.68 2.74 -5.42
CA ILE A 48 0.70 2.93 -3.97
C ILE A 48 1.98 3.65 -3.55
N ALA A 49 3.13 3.24 -4.10
CA ALA A 49 4.40 3.86 -3.78
C ALA A 49 4.38 5.35 -4.14
N LYS A 50 3.87 5.67 -5.32
CA LYS A 50 3.76 7.06 -5.75
C LYS A 50 2.82 7.87 -4.85
N ALA A 51 1.69 7.28 -4.49
CA ALA A 51 0.70 7.95 -3.64
C ALA A 51 1.27 8.27 -2.26
N LEU A 52 2.12 7.39 -1.74
CA LEU A 52 2.73 7.57 -0.42
C LEU A 52 4.12 8.20 -0.48
N GLU A 53 4.61 8.50 -1.68
CA GLU A 53 5.91 9.14 -1.93
C GLU A 53 7.05 8.30 -1.35
N LYS A 54 6.98 7.00 -1.59
CA LYS A 54 7.97 6.04 -1.13
C LYS A 54 8.40 5.16 -2.29
N THR A 55 9.49 4.42 -2.09
CA THR A 55 9.95 3.48 -3.09
C THR A 55 9.27 2.14 -2.88
N LEU A 56 9.33 1.27 -3.89
CA LEU A 56 8.83 -0.08 -3.77
C LEU A 56 9.55 -0.84 -2.67
N ASP A 57 10.85 -0.61 -2.52
CA ASP A 57 11.64 -1.25 -1.48
C ASP A 57 11.12 -0.92 -0.10
N GLU A 58 10.73 0.33 0.13
CA GLU A 58 10.27 0.77 1.44
C GLU A 58 8.93 0.15 1.81
N LEU A 59 8.12 -0.19 0.82
CA LEU A 59 6.76 -0.67 1.06
C LEU A 59 6.65 -2.19 0.97
N PHE A 60 7.32 -2.80 0.00
CA PHE A 60 7.05 -4.19 -0.35
C PHE A 60 8.25 -5.12 -0.21
N TRP A 61 9.40 -4.59 0.12
CA TRP A 61 10.57 -5.44 0.30
C TRP A 61 10.55 -6.02 1.71
N GLU A 62 10.75 -7.32 1.80
CA GLU A 62 10.84 -7.96 3.10
C GLU A 62 12.19 -7.65 3.73
N VAL A 63 12.15 -7.24 4.99
CA VAL A 63 13.36 -6.95 5.74
C VAL A 63 13.49 -7.99 6.84
N GLU A 64 14.62 -8.67 6.85
CA GLU A 64 14.89 -9.69 7.86
C GLU A 64 15.29 -9.06 9.19
#